data_62fe3c524243e553ef349f7efcad556b
#
_entry.id   62fe3c524243e553ef349f7efcad556b
#
_cell.length_a   1.000
_cell.length_b   1.000
_cell.length_c   1.000
_cell.angle_alpha   90.00
_cell.angle_beta   90.00
_cell.angle_gamma   90.00
#
_symmetry.space_group_name_H-M   'P 1'
#
loop_
_entity.id
_entity.type
_entity.pdbx_description
1 polymer ?
#
loop_
_entity_poly.entity_id
_entity_poly.type
_entity_poly.pdbx_seq_one_letter_code
_entity_poly.pdbx_strand_id
1 'polypeptide(L)'
;ILVLGGNGFVGSHVCREAVVRDIPVASLNRSGKPHIDEPWVNKVEWIRGNLIGPNTIGEHMKDVSAVISCVGGFGSNDTMRKINGDANVKAINAAADSGVKRFVYVSASDLGFASYILRGYFEGKKAAENAVMSRFPYGGVILRPGFIHGTRRVGSIQLPLGVIGTPLEMAFRNLKSMTRVPVLGNLVVPPVKVTSVAKASIRSAVDNAVPPGVLDVWGIMRLGDHY
;
A
#
# COMPACT_ATOMS: atom_id res chain seq x y z
N ILE A 1 13.44 6.33 -3.35
CA ILE A 1 12.16 6.21 -2.65
C ILE A 1 12.30 5.37 -1.38
N LEU A 2 11.42 5.59 -0.41
CA LEU A 2 11.36 4.78 0.82
C LEU A 2 10.05 3.98 0.86
N VAL A 3 10.15 2.65 1.02
CA VAL A 3 9.00 1.74 1.18
C VAL A 3 8.87 1.34 2.65
N LEU A 4 7.75 1.69 3.27
CA LEU A 4 7.42 1.25 4.63
C LEU A 4 6.70 -0.10 4.56
N GLY A 5 7.32 -1.13 5.18
CA GLY A 5 6.76 -2.47 5.18
C GLY A 5 7.12 -3.34 3.97
N GLY A 6 8.32 -3.19 3.40
CA GLY A 6 8.79 -3.94 2.22
C GLY A 6 8.88 -5.46 2.38
N ASN A 7 8.84 -5.99 3.61
CA ASN A 7 8.73 -7.43 3.85
C ASN A 7 7.27 -7.96 3.80
N GLY A 8 6.29 -7.05 3.70
CA GLY A 8 4.88 -7.41 3.57
C GLY A 8 4.51 -7.89 2.16
N PHE A 9 3.29 -8.42 2.02
CA PHE A 9 2.80 -8.94 0.74
C PHE A 9 2.84 -7.89 -0.39
N VAL A 10 2.26 -6.72 -0.18
CA VAL A 10 2.30 -5.64 -1.19
C VAL A 10 3.67 -4.99 -1.25
N GLY A 11 4.27 -4.69 -0.10
CA GLY A 11 5.54 -3.97 -0.03
C GLY A 11 6.70 -4.68 -0.72
N SER A 12 6.77 -6.02 -0.66
CA SER A 12 7.79 -6.79 -1.38
C SER A 12 7.66 -6.67 -2.90
N HIS A 13 6.43 -6.66 -3.41
CA HIS A 13 6.19 -6.43 -4.84
C HIS A 13 6.51 -4.98 -5.25
N VAL A 14 6.25 -4.00 -4.36
CA VAL A 14 6.65 -2.60 -4.59
C VAL A 14 8.17 -2.46 -4.65
N CYS A 15 8.91 -3.04 -3.70
CA CYS A 15 10.37 -3.04 -3.71
C CYS A 15 10.93 -3.71 -4.99
N ARG A 16 10.38 -4.88 -5.36
CA ARG A 16 10.77 -5.58 -6.59
C ARG A 16 10.51 -4.73 -7.83
N GLU A 17 9.34 -4.10 -7.91
CA GLU A 17 8.98 -3.25 -9.05
C GLU A 17 9.89 -2.03 -9.17
N ALA A 18 10.29 -1.42 -8.04
CA ALA A 18 11.27 -0.35 -8.03
C ALA A 18 12.62 -0.81 -8.58
N VAL A 19 13.12 -1.96 -8.13
CA VAL A 19 14.38 -2.54 -8.60
C VAL A 19 14.35 -2.89 -10.09
N VAL A 20 13.23 -3.44 -10.59
CA VAL A 20 13.07 -3.76 -12.03
C VAL A 20 13.12 -2.51 -12.90
N ARG A 21 12.78 -1.36 -12.34
CA ARG A 21 12.79 -0.05 -13.03
C ARG A 21 14.02 0.78 -12.74
N ASP A 22 15.04 0.19 -12.12
CA ASP A 22 16.26 0.87 -11.70
C ASP A 22 16.01 2.12 -10.84
N ILE A 23 14.91 2.13 -10.05
CA ILE A 23 14.59 3.17 -9.10
C ILE A 23 15.30 2.85 -7.77
N PRO A 24 16.18 3.73 -7.26
CA PRO A 24 16.81 3.56 -5.95
C PRO A 24 15.77 3.42 -4.86
N VAL A 25 15.80 2.32 -4.11
CA VAL A 25 14.78 1.98 -3.12
C VAL A 25 15.39 1.54 -1.79
N ALA A 26 14.93 2.18 -0.73
CA ALA A 26 15.13 1.72 0.64
C ALA A 26 13.83 1.13 1.19
N SER A 27 13.93 0.19 2.10
CA SER A 27 12.78 -0.40 2.78
C SER A 27 12.97 -0.39 4.30
N LEU A 28 12.08 0.32 4.99
CA LEU A 28 12.06 0.32 6.45
C LEU A 28 11.12 -0.77 6.96
N ASN A 29 11.68 -1.67 7.77
CA ASN A 29 10.95 -2.76 8.42
C ASN A 29 11.55 -3.11 9.79
N ARG A 30 10.83 -3.90 10.59
CA ARG A 30 11.24 -4.20 11.97
C ARG A 30 12.53 -5.03 12.08
N SER A 31 12.82 -5.86 11.09
CA SER A 31 14.00 -6.73 11.09
C SER A 31 15.26 -6.05 10.54
N GLY A 32 15.12 -5.03 9.68
CA GLY A 32 16.22 -4.40 8.97
C GLY A 32 16.90 -5.32 7.93
N LYS A 33 16.22 -6.38 7.52
CA LYS A 33 16.72 -7.35 6.54
C LYS A 33 15.56 -7.98 5.77
N PRO A 34 15.79 -8.50 4.55
CA PRO A 34 14.75 -9.17 3.80
C PRO A 34 14.33 -10.49 4.47
N HIS A 35 13.08 -10.88 4.25
CA HIS A 35 12.56 -12.21 4.60
C HIS A 35 12.43 -13.11 3.35
N ILE A 36 12.82 -12.61 2.18
CA ILE A 36 12.71 -13.26 0.89
C ILE A 36 14.14 -13.46 0.39
N ASP A 37 14.41 -14.64 -0.15
CA ASP A 37 15.69 -14.97 -0.80
C ASP A 37 15.50 -14.93 -2.33
N GLU A 38 15.66 -13.75 -2.90
CA GLU A 38 15.64 -13.50 -4.35
C GLU A 38 16.71 -12.46 -4.73
N PRO A 39 17.28 -12.54 -5.95
CA PRO A 39 18.39 -11.65 -6.35
C PRO A 39 18.10 -10.15 -6.23
N TRP A 40 16.84 -9.73 -6.42
CA TRP A 40 16.45 -8.32 -6.34
C TRP A 40 16.60 -7.71 -4.94
N VAL A 41 16.55 -8.52 -3.87
CA VAL A 41 16.64 -8.01 -2.50
C VAL A 41 17.98 -7.37 -2.19
N ASN A 42 19.04 -7.78 -2.91
CA ASN A 42 20.38 -7.23 -2.76
C ASN A 42 20.51 -5.80 -3.33
N LYS A 43 19.53 -5.35 -4.12
CA LYS A 43 19.45 -4.00 -4.67
C LYS A 43 18.59 -3.05 -3.83
N VAL A 44 18.05 -3.53 -2.71
CA VAL A 44 17.23 -2.73 -1.78
C VAL A 44 18.06 -2.42 -0.54
N GLU A 45 18.08 -1.17 -0.12
CA GLU A 45 18.61 -0.79 1.17
C GLU A 45 17.64 -1.14 2.29
N TRP A 46 17.99 -2.12 3.13
CA TRP A 46 17.14 -2.59 4.21
C TRP A 46 17.43 -1.87 5.52
N ILE A 47 16.48 -1.07 5.99
CA ILE A 47 16.57 -0.24 7.18
C ILE A 47 15.78 -0.85 8.33
N ARG A 48 16.39 -0.97 9.50
CA ARG A 48 15.70 -1.40 10.71
C ARG A 48 14.97 -0.23 11.33
N GLY A 49 13.65 -0.36 11.52
CA GLY A 49 12.85 0.66 12.18
C GLY A 49 11.49 0.15 12.62
N ASN A 50 10.91 0.83 13.62
CA ASN A 50 9.60 0.51 14.17
C ASN A 50 8.72 1.76 14.17
N LEU A 51 7.66 1.76 13.36
CA LEU A 51 6.72 2.89 13.25
C LEU A 51 5.92 3.14 14.53
N ILE A 52 5.79 2.14 15.39
CA ILE A 52 5.04 2.24 16.66
C ILE A 52 5.98 2.70 17.81
N GLY A 53 7.27 2.42 17.70
CA GLY A 53 8.27 2.73 18.71
C GLY A 53 8.64 4.22 18.81
N PRO A 54 9.62 4.55 19.68
CA PRO A 54 10.13 5.91 19.77
C PRO A 54 10.74 6.39 18.47
N ASN A 55 10.74 7.70 18.26
CA ASN A 55 10.89 8.35 16.97
C ASN A 55 12.33 8.39 16.45
N THR A 56 12.65 7.57 15.48
CA THR A 56 13.84 7.75 14.63
C THR A 56 13.50 7.75 13.13
N ILE A 57 12.21 7.73 12.79
CA ILE A 57 11.74 7.54 11.40
C ILE A 57 12.16 8.72 10.51
N GLY A 58 12.13 9.94 11.03
CA GLY A 58 12.47 11.15 10.27
C GLY A 58 13.92 11.16 9.74
N GLU A 59 14.84 10.53 10.47
CA GLU A 59 16.23 10.44 10.02
C GLU A 59 16.40 9.66 8.72
N HIS A 60 15.52 8.66 8.49
CA HIS A 60 15.52 7.85 7.27
C HIS A 60 14.69 8.46 6.14
N MET A 61 14.11 9.63 6.34
CA MET A 61 13.32 10.35 5.34
C MET A 61 14.03 11.56 4.72
N LYS A 62 15.25 11.85 5.19
CA LYS A 62 16.11 12.87 4.58
C LYS A 62 16.47 12.42 3.16
N ASP A 63 16.39 13.34 2.21
CA ASP A 63 16.72 13.12 0.80
C ASP A 63 15.83 12.06 0.08
N VAL A 64 14.70 11.68 0.71
CA VAL A 64 13.71 10.80 0.12
C VAL A 64 12.73 11.62 -0.72
N SER A 65 12.66 11.34 -2.01
CA SER A 65 11.74 12.03 -2.93
C SER A 65 10.28 11.63 -2.72
N ALA A 66 10.04 10.35 -2.41
CA ALA A 66 8.70 9.82 -2.17
C ALA A 66 8.71 8.67 -1.14
N VAL A 67 7.66 8.60 -0.35
CA VAL A 67 7.40 7.49 0.59
C VAL A 67 6.19 6.70 0.12
N ILE A 68 6.31 5.36 0.13
CA ILE A 68 5.19 4.44 -0.14
C ILE A 68 4.93 3.63 1.12
N SER A 69 3.76 3.79 1.75
CA SER A 69 3.39 2.97 2.90
C SER A 69 2.50 1.80 2.51
N CYS A 70 3.04 0.59 2.75
CA CYS A 70 2.35 -0.69 2.65
C CYS A 70 2.08 -1.28 4.04
N VAL A 71 2.14 -0.47 5.09
CA VAL A 71 1.97 -0.91 6.47
C VAL A 71 0.50 -1.15 6.77
N GLY A 72 0.23 -2.36 7.24
CA GLY A 72 -1.10 -2.78 7.64
C GLY A 72 -1.04 -4.16 8.29
N GLY A 73 -2.07 -4.50 9.06
CA GLY A 73 -2.13 -5.78 9.73
C GLY A 73 -3.51 -6.05 10.33
N PHE A 74 -3.71 -7.32 10.69
CA PHE A 74 -4.91 -7.81 11.34
C PHE A 74 -4.61 -8.21 12.79
N GLY A 75 -5.65 -8.30 13.61
CA GLY A 75 -5.57 -8.67 15.02
C GLY A 75 -6.80 -8.19 15.78
N SER A 76 -6.66 -7.88 17.06
CA SER A 76 -7.73 -7.22 17.81
C SER A 76 -8.00 -5.82 17.23
N ASN A 77 -9.19 -5.26 17.51
CA ASN A 77 -9.52 -3.90 17.04
C ASN A 77 -8.48 -2.87 17.46
N ASP A 78 -7.95 -2.95 18.68
CA ASP A 78 -6.92 -2.03 19.16
C ASP A 78 -5.58 -2.23 18.44
N THR A 79 -5.19 -3.48 18.18
CA THR A 79 -3.99 -3.79 17.39
C THR A 79 -4.13 -3.28 15.96
N MET A 80 -5.30 -3.50 15.35
CA MET A 80 -5.58 -3.02 13.99
C MET A 80 -5.57 -1.50 13.92
N ARG A 81 -6.14 -0.80 14.90
CA ARG A 81 -6.11 0.67 14.99
C ARG A 81 -4.68 1.21 15.10
N LYS A 82 -3.87 0.61 15.97
CA LYS A 82 -2.46 0.98 16.14
C LYS A 82 -1.64 0.77 14.86
N ILE A 83 -1.77 -0.40 14.21
CA ILE A 83 -0.93 -0.73 13.05
C ILE A 83 -1.41 0.03 11.80
N ASN A 84 -2.72 0.05 11.52
CA ASN A 84 -3.26 0.65 10.31
C ASN A 84 -3.44 2.18 10.43
N GLY A 85 -3.65 2.68 11.66
CA GLY A 85 -3.83 4.10 11.98
C GLY A 85 -2.57 4.75 12.52
N ASP A 86 -2.29 4.59 13.82
CA ASP A 86 -1.28 5.38 14.54
C ASP A 86 0.11 5.29 13.89
N ALA A 87 0.53 4.08 13.50
CA ALA A 87 1.83 3.87 12.84
C ALA A 87 1.93 4.63 11.50
N ASN A 88 0.87 4.62 10.71
CA ASN A 88 0.84 5.32 9.42
C ASN A 88 0.74 6.84 9.61
N VAL A 89 -0.12 7.32 10.50
CA VAL A 89 -0.24 8.75 10.81
C VAL A 89 1.11 9.32 11.26
N LYS A 90 1.82 8.59 12.12
CA LYS A 90 3.15 8.97 12.56
C LYS A 90 4.15 9.04 11.40
N ALA A 91 4.15 8.04 10.52
CA ALA A 91 5.02 8.01 9.35
C ALA A 91 4.70 9.14 8.36
N ILE A 92 3.43 9.44 8.14
CA ILE A 92 2.95 10.52 7.27
C ILE A 92 3.43 11.88 7.82
N ASN A 93 3.27 12.11 9.11
CA ASN A 93 3.73 13.35 9.75
C ASN A 93 5.27 13.48 9.64
N ALA A 94 6.00 12.42 9.97
CA ALA A 94 7.47 12.43 9.88
C ALA A 94 7.95 12.70 8.44
N ALA A 95 7.28 12.12 7.42
CA ALA A 95 7.62 12.36 6.02
C ALA A 95 7.37 13.83 5.62
N ALA A 96 6.23 14.40 6.04
CA ALA A 96 5.93 15.80 5.77
C ALA A 96 6.92 16.75 6.47
N ASP A 97 7.24 16.49 7.74
CA ASP A 97 8.19 17.29 8.53
C ASP A 97 9.63 17.19 7.97
N SER A 98 9.96 16.07 7.30
CA SER A 98 11.25 15.88 6.62
C SER A 98 11.30 16.46 5.20
N GLY A 99 10.21 17.09 4.73
CA GLY A 99 10.16 17.74 3.41
C GLY A 99 9.95 16.79 2.23
N VAL A 100 9.54 15.53 2.47
CA VAL A 100 9.16 14.59 1.41
C VAL A 100 8.05 15.19 0.56
N LYS A 101 8.17 15.09 -0.76
CA LYS A 101 7.22 15.74 -1.69
C LYS A 101 6.01 14.88 -2.02
N ARG A 102 6.16 13.55 -2.05
CA ARG A 102 5.07 12.61 -2.39
C ARG A 102 4.90 11.53 -1.33
N PHE A 103 3.66 11.25 -1.00
CA PHE A 103 3.32 10.14 -0.11
C PHE A 103 2.25 9.28 -0.75
N VAL A 104 2.56 8.01 -0.98
CA VAL A 104 1.62 7.01 -1.52
C VAL A 104 1.20 6.07 -0.39
N TYR A 105 -0.09 5.96 -0.17
CA TYR A 105 -0.64 5.13 0.90
C TYR A 105 -1.48 3.99 0.32
N VAL A 106 -1.13 2.75 0.65
CA VAL A 106 -1.95 1.58 0.31
C VAL A 106 -3.01 1.39 1.39
N SER A 107 -4.20 1.90 1.10
CA SER A 107 -5.39 1.78 1.94
C SER A 107 -6.20 0.52 1.61
N ALA A 108 -7.51 0.59 1.71
CA ALA A 108 -8.44 -0.46 1.32
C ALA A 108 -9.76 0.16 0.86
N SER A 109 -10.46 -0.51 -0.06
CA SER A 109 -11.85 -0.20 -0.39
C SER A 109 -12.76 -0.52 0.79
N ASP A 110 -13.82 0.26 0.95
CA ASP A 110 -14.89 -0.07 1.88
C ASP A 110 -15.61 -1.33 1.39
N LEU A 111 -15.62 -2.37 2.20
CA LEU A 111 -16.25 -3.65 1.92
C LEU A 111 -17.62 -3.80 2.62
N GLY A 112 -18.28 -2.69 2.95
CA GLY A 112 -19.63 -2.68 3.55
C GLY A 112 -19.65 -3.42 4.90
N PHE A 113 -20.34 -4.57 4.96
CA PHE A 113 -20.48 -5.33 6.22
C PHE A 113 -19.14 -5.74 6.87
N ALA A 114 -18.12 -6.03 6.06
CA ALA A 114 -16.79 -6.38 6.58
C ALA A 114 -16.14 -5.21 7.34
N SER A 115 -16.47 -3.97 7.01
CA SER A 115 -15.97 -2.79 7.73
C SER A 115 -16.50 -2.71 9.17
N TYR A 116 -17.68 -3.24 9.42
CA TYR A 116 -18.25 -3.34 10.78
C TYR A 116 -17.49 -4.38 11.63
N ILE A 117 -17.18 -5.54 11.05
CA ILE A 117 -16.44 -6.62 11.77
C ILE A 117 -14.98 -6.21 12.01
N LEU A 118 -14.33 -5.58 11.03
CA LEU A 118 -12.94 -5.13 11.09
C LEU A 118 -12.85 -3.63 11.42
N ARG A 119 -13.63 -3.18 12.38
CA ARG A 119 -13.79 -1.77 12.72
C ARG A 119 -12.44 -1.07 12.96
N GLY A 120 -11.58 -1.62 13.80
CA GLY A 120 -10.27 -1.03 14.08
C GLY A 120 -9.35 -0.93 12.85
N TYR A 121 -9.48 -1.88 11.91
CA TYR A 121 -8.76 -1.82 10.63
C TYR A 121 -9.22 -0.62 9.79
N PHE A 122 -10.52 -0.48 9.55
CA PHE A 122 -11.05 0.57 8.69
C PHE A 122 -10.96 1.95 9.33
N GLU A 123 -11.17 2.07 10.65
CA GLU A 123 -10.93 3.32 11.39
C GLU A 123 -9.46 3.75 11.27
N GLY A 124 -8.52 2.82 11.46
CA GLY A 124 -7.09 3.09 11.28
C GLY A 124 -6.75 3.53 9.87
N LYS A 125 -7.25 2.82 8.86
CA LYS A 125 -7.06 3.19 7.45
C LYS A 125 -7.59 4.60 7.16
N LYS A 126 -8.78 4.92 7.65
CA LYS A 126 -9.40 6.24 7.46
C LYS A 126 -8.60 7.35 8.13
N ALA A 127 -8.09 7.12 9.35
CA ALA A 127 -7.23 8.08 10.03
C ALA A 127 -5.95 8.39 9.23
N ALA A 128 -5.31 7.34 8.68
CA ALA A 128 -4.14 7.51 7.83
C ALA A 128 -4.47 8.24 6.51
N GLU A 129 -5.59 7.93 5.86
CA GLU A 129 -6.04 8.67 4.66
C GLU A 129 -6.23 10.15 4.94
N ASN A 130 -6.89 10.49 6.05
CA ASN A 130 -7.08 11.88 6.47
C ASN A 130 -5.74 12.59 6.70
N ALA A 131 -4.78 11.91 7.32
CA ALA A 131 -3.43 12.45 7.50
C ALA A 131 -2.71 12.69 6.16
N VAL A 132 -2.82 11.77 5.18
CA VAL A 132 -2.25 11.98 3.83
C VAL A 132 -2.88 13.22 3.18
N MET A 133 -4.21 13.33 3.18
CA MET A 133 -4.90 14.46 2.55
C MET A 133 -4.54 15.79 3.21
N SER A 134 -4.38 15.81 4.53
CA SER A 134 -4.02 17.01 5.29
C SER A 134 -2.56 17.42 5.10
N ARG A 135 -1.63 16.45 5.16
CA ARG A 135 -0.19 16.73 5.16
C ARG A 135 0.43 16.79 3.76
N PHE A 136 -0.20 16.13 2.79
CA PHE A 136 0.25 16.07 1.39
C PHE A 136 -0.85 16.49 0.41
N PRO A 137 -1.42 17.71 0.51
CA PRO A 137 -2.54 18.13 -0.33
C PRO A 137 -2.19 18.14 -1.83
N TYR A 138 -0.91 18.32 -2.17
CA TYR A 138 -0.42 18.38 -3.56
C TYR A 138 0.43 17.18 -3.98
N GLY A 139 0.69 16.23 -3.08
CA GLY A 139 1.56 15.08 -3.35
C GLY A 139 1.07 13.76 -2.76
N GLY A 140 -0.09 13.75 -2.11
CA GLY A 140 -0.65 12.57 -1.46
C GLY A 140 -1.48 11.74 -2.44
N VAL A 141 -1.17 10.45 -2.58
CA VAL A 141 -1.96 9.50 -3.38
C VAL A 141 -2.39 8.34 -2.50
N ILE A 142 -3.68 8.06 -2.48
CA ILE A 142 -4.29 7.00 -1.68
C ILE A 142 -4.81 5.93 -2.63
N LEU A 143 -4.27 4.73 -2.53
CA LEU A 143 -4.74 3.58 -3.29
C LEU A 143 -5.75 2.82 -2.43
N ARG A 144 -6.97 2.65 -2.92
CA ARG A 144 -8.02 1.84 -2.28
C ARG A 144 -8.26 0.55 -3.08
N PRO A 145 -7.38 -0.45 -2.97
CA PRO A 145 -7.61 -1.75 -3.59
C PRO A 145 -8.78 -2.47 -2.91
N GLY A 146 -9.46 -3.34 -3.66
CA GLY A 146 -10.30 -4.39 -3.12
C GLY A 146 -9.46 -5.54 -2.56
N PHE A 147 -9.95 -6.78 -2.70
CA PHE A 147 -9.18 -7.96 -2.36
C PHE A 147 -7.93 -8.06 -3.25
N ILE A 148 -6.74 -8.01 -2.61
CA ILE A 148 -5.47 -8.14 -3.34
C ILE A 148 -5.09 -9.61 -3.44
N HIS A 149 -4.89 -10.10 -4.65
CA HIS A 149 -4.49 -11.48 -4.90
C HIS A 149 -3.13 -11.57 -5.60
N GLY A 150 -2.51 -12.75 -5.54
CA GLY A 150 -1.20 -13.03 -6.09
C GLY A 150 -0.47 -14.06 -5.25
N THR A 151 0.81 -14.30 -5.52
CA THR A 151 1.62 -15.21 -4.73
C THR A 151 2.10 -14.48 -3.48
N ARG A 152 1.59 -14.89 -2.32
CA ARG A 152 2.07 -14.41 -1.02
C ARG A 152 3.09 -15.38 -0.46
N ARG A 153 4.27 -14.91 -0.15
CA ARG A 153 5.28 -15.68 0.58
C ARG A 153 5.13 -15.48 2.08
N VAL A 154 5.11 -16.58 2.82
CA VAL A 154 5.11 -16.59 4.29
C VAL A 154 6.22 -17.54 4.71
N GLY A 155 7.39 -17.00 5.00
CA GLY A 155 8.62 -17.79 5.18
C GLY A 155 9.00 -18.51 3.88
N SER A 156 9.22 -19.80 3.94
CA SER A 156 9.50 -20.67 2.79
C SER A 156 8.25 -21.10 2.00
N ILE A 157 7.04 -20.82 2.51
CA ILE A 157 5.78 -21.25 1.91
C ILE A 157 5.24 -20.15 0.97
N GLN A 158 4.90 -20.55 -0.25
CA GLN A 158 4.19 -19.68 -1.21
C GLN A 158 2.70 -19.97 -1.16
N LEU A 159 1.91 -18.99 -0.76
CA LEU A 159 0.46 -19.07 -0.75
C LEU A 159 -0.12 -18.43 -2.02
N PRO A 160 -0.62 -19.23 -2.99
CA PRO A 160 -1.15 -18.71 -4.24
C PRO A 160 -2.57 -18.16 -4.04
N LEU A 161 -2.69 -16.93 -3.55
CA LEU A 161 -3.99 -16.24 -3.41
C LEU A 161 -4.65 -15.94 -4.77
N GLY A 162 -3.93 -16.18 -5.87
CA GLY A 162 -4.44 -16.03 -7.24
C GLY A 162 -5.44 -17.11 -7.66
N VAL A 163 -5.46 -18.28 -7.01
CA VAL A 163 -6.37 -19.38 -7.37
C VAL A 163 -7.84 -18.97 -7.25
N ILE A 164 -8.18 -18.13 -6.28
CA ILE A 164 -9.54 -17.60 -6.08
C ILE A 164 -9.68 -16.21 -6.70
N GLY A 165 -8.66 -15.37 -6.56
CA GLY A 165 -8.72 -13.96 -6.94
C GLY A 165 -8.72 -13.72 -8.45
N THR A 166 -7.97 -14.51 -9.24
CA THR A 166 -7.86 -14.30 -10.69
C THR A 166 -9.16 -14.57 -11.45
N PRO A 167 -9.88 -15.67 -11.25
CA PRO A 167 -11.16 -15.89 -11.90
C PRO A 167 -12.20 -14.82 -11.52
N LEU A 168 -12.20 -14.40 -10.25
CA LEU A 168 -13.11 -13.37 -9.76
C LEU A 168 -12.80 -12.00 -10.37
N GLU A 169 -11.51 -11.63 -10.50
CA GLU A 169 -11.09 -10.41 -11.19
C GLU A 169 -11.58 -10.39 -12.63
N MET A 170 -11.39 -11.49 -13.37
CA MET A 170 -11.82 -11.58 -14.77
C MET A 170 -13.35 -11.44 -14.91
N ALA A 171 -14.11 -12.07 -13.99
CA ALA A 171 -15.57 -11.99 -14.00
C ALA A 171 -16.06 -10.55 -13.72
N PHE A 172 -15.43 -9.84 -12.78
CA PHE A 172 -15.86 -8.50 -12.37
C PHE A 172 -15.24 -7.35 -13.18
N ARG A 173 -14.20 -7.59 -13.96
CA ARG A 173 -13.50 -6.55 -14.74
C ARG A 173 -14.43 -5.78 -15.70
N ASN A 174 -15.44 -6.45 -16.23
CA ASN A 174 -16.40 -5.87 -17.19
C ASN A 174 -17.66 -5.27 -16.52
N LEU A 175 -17.80 -5.37 -15.20
CA LEU A 175 -19.00 -4.94 -14.48
C LEU A 175 -18.91 -3.52 -13.90
N LYS A 176 -18.03 -2.66 -14.44
CA LYS A 176 -17.83 -1.28 -13.98
C LYS A 176 -19.13 -0.45 -13.93
N SER A 177 -20.08 -0.72 -14.83
CA SER A 177 -21.37 -0.03 -14.86
C SER A 177 -22.25 -0.37 -13.63
N MET A 178 -22.11 -1.56 -13.06
CA MET A 178 -22.89 -2.01 -11.90
C MET A 178 -22.43 -1.36 -10.58
N THR A 179 -21.21 -0.82 -10.53
CA THR A 179 -20.71 -0.10 -9.33
C THR A 179 -21.42 1.22 -9.09
N ARG A 180 -22.20 1.71 -10.07
CA ARG A 180 -23.00 2.94 -9.96
C ARG A 180 -24.33 2.73 -9.23
N VAL A 181 -24.73 1.49 -8.99
CA VAL A 181 -25.96 1.16 -8.25
C VAL A 181 -25.62 1.18 -6.75
N PRO A 182 -26.24 2.05 -5.92
CA PRO A 182 -25.85 2.28 -4.52
C PRO A 182 -25.81 1.03 -3.64
N VAL A 183 -26.68 0.06 -3.91
CA VAL A 183 -26.77 -1.19 -3.13
C VAL A 183 -25.81 -2.27 -3.64
N LEU A 184 -25.51 -2.29 -4.94
CA LEU A 184 -24.67 -3.31 -5.59
C LEU A 184 -23.21 -2.83 -5.74
N GLY A 185 -22.96 -1.53 -5.76
CA GLY A 185 -21.66 -0.95 -6.04
C GLY A 185 -20.57 -1.39 -5.06
N ASN A 186 -20.88 -1.47 -3.77
CA ASN A 186 -19.95 -1.92 -2.74
C ASN A 186 -19.73 -3.44 -2.72
N LEU A 187 -20.65 -4.22 -3.30
CA LEU A 187 -20.53 -5.68 -3.45
C LEU A 187 -19.72 -6.10 -4.67
N VAL A 188 -19.52 -5.19 -5.63
CA VAL A 188 -18.87 -5.46 -6.93
C VAL A 188 -17.49 -4.80 -7.02
N VAL A 189 -16.73 -4.77 -5.92
CA VAL A 189 -15.33 -4.34 -5.96
C VAL A 189 -14.48 -5.52 -6.45
N PRO A 190 -13.92 -5.47 -7.66
CA PRO A 190 -13.15 -6.59 -8.20
C PRO A 190 -11.87 -6.80 -7.39
N PRO A 191 -11.42 -8.06 -7.24
CA PRO A 191 -10.08 -8.35 -6.80
C PRO A 191 -9.04 -7.72 -7.74
N VAL A 192 -7.88 -7.36 -7.21
CA VAL A 192 -6.80 -6.75 -7.98
C VAL A 192 -5.49 -7.50 -7.79
N LYS A 193 -4.71 -7.64 -8.86
CA LYS A 193 -3.38 -8.25 -8.79
C LYS A 193 -2.44 -7.42 -7.92
N VAL A 194 -1.68 -8.08 -7.07
CA VAL A 194 -0.65 -7.40 -6.26
C VAL A 194 0.37 -6.68 -7.13
N THR A 195 0.66 -7.20 -8.33
CA THR A 195 1.56 -6.57 -9.29
C THR A 195 0.99 -5.25 -9.84
N SER A 196 -0.32 -5.18 -10.11
CA SER A 196 -0.98 -3.93 -10.53
C SER A 196 -0.97 -2.89 -9.41
N VAL A 197 -1.18 -3.31 -8.15
CA VAL A 197 -1.05 -2.42 -6.98
C VAL A 197 0.39 -1.90 -6.83
N ALA A 198 1.39 -2.78 -7.00
CA ALA A 198 2.80 -2.40 -6.91
C ALA A 198 3.18 -1.39 -7.99
N LYS A 199 2.83 -1.66 -9.24
CA LYS A 199 3.07 -0.75 -10.37
C LYS A 199 2.38 0.60 -10.18
N ALA A 200 1.10 0.58 -9.79
CA ALA A 200 0.36 1.81 -9.49
C ALA A 200 1.00 2.60 -8.34
N SER A 201 1.52 1.92 -7.30
CA SER A 201 2.23 2.55 -6.18
C SER A 201 3.50 3.24 -6.66
N ILE A 202 4.33 2.55 -7.45
CA ILE A 202 5.57 3.11 -7.99
C ILE A 202 5.27 4.30 -8.90
N ARG A 203 4.35 4.14 -9.85
CA ARG A 203 3.97 5.23 -10.74
C ARG A 203 3.45 6.44 -9.97
N SER A 204 2.60 6.23 -8.97
CA SER A 204 2.11 7.30 -8.10
C SER A 204 3.23 8.01 -7.32
N ALA A 205 4.34 7.32 -7.05
CA ALA A 205 5.47 7.89 -6.32
C ALA A 205 6.41 8.72 -7.21
N VAL A 206 6.60 8.33 -8.48
CA VAL A 206 7.65 8.92 -9.34
C VAL A 206 7.11 9.73 -10.51
N ASP A 207 5.87 9.52 -10.93
CA ASP A 207 5.25 10.21 -12.06
C ASP A 207 4.42 11.40 -11.58
N ASN A 208 4.89 12.60 -11.86
CA ASN A 208 4.18 13.83 -11.50
C ASN A 208 2.87 14.04 -12.28
N ALA A 209 2.64 13.29 -13.37
CA ALA A 209 1.38 13.31 -14.11
C ALA A 209 0.25 12.59 -13.35
N VAL A 210 0.58 11.76 -12.35
CA VAL A 210 -0.43 11.17 -11.47
C VAL A 210 -0.89 12.23 -10.46
N PRO A 211 -2.16 12.69 -10.54
CA PRO A 211 -2.65 13.73 -9.63
C PRO A 211 -2.76 13.21 -8.19
N PRO A 212 -2.65 14.10 -7.20
CA PRO A 212 -2.96 13.75 -5.82
C PRO A 212 -4.44 13.37 -5.68
N GLY A 213 -4.74 12.55 -4.69
CA GLY A 213 -6.11 12.12 -4.41
C GLY A 213 -6.25 10.62 -4.23
N VAL A 214 -7.48 10.14 -4.39
CA VAL A 214 -7.84 8.73 -4.17
C VAL A 214 -7.95 7.99 -5.50
N LEU A 215 -7.25 6.89 -5.63
CA LEU A 215 -7.39 5.93 -6.72
C LEU A 215 -8.20 4.73 -6.21
N ASP A 216 -9.37 4.52 -6.79
CA ASP A 216 -10.16 3.32 -6.57
C ASP A 216 -9.53 2.09 -7.26
N VAL A 217 -10.13 0.94 -7.10
CA VAL A 217 -9.63 -0.31 -7.70
C VAL A 217 -9.48 -0.20 -9.22
N TRP A 218 -10.36 0.52 -9.90
CA TRP A 218 -10.33 0.71 -11.35
C TRP A 218 -9.20 1.64 -11.78
N GLY A 219 -8.98 2.70 -11.00
CA GLY A 219 -7.83 3.60 -11.17
C GLY A 219 -6.51 2.87 -10.97
N ILE A 220 -6.42 1.99 -9.95
CA ILE A 220 -5.25 1.16 -9.67
C ILE A 220 -4.96 0.22 -10.85
N MET A 221 -5.98 -0.51 -11.34
CA MET A 221 -5.83 -1.41 -12.50
C MET A 221 -5.35 -0.66 -13.74
N ARG A 222 -6.02 0.45 -14.08
CA ARG A 222 -5.66 1.27 -15.25
C ARG A 222 -4.22 1.80 -15.14
N LEU A 223 -3.82 2.28 -13.94
CA LEU A 223 -2.50 2.84 -13.74
C LEU A 223 -1.42 1.74 -13.71
N GLY A 224 -1.74 0.55 -13.21
CA GLY A 224 -0.82 -0.58 -13.10
C GLY A 224 -0.70 -1.44 -14.36
N ASP A 225 -1.76 -1.57 -15.16
CA ASP A 225 -1.77 -2.44 -16.35
C ASP A 225 -1.15 -1.75 -17.58
N HIS A 226 -1.13 -0.42 -17.63
CA HIS A 226 -0.57 0.37 -18.74
C HIS A 226 0.82 0.95 -18.43
N TYR A 227 1.54 0.30 -17.52
CA TYR A 227 2.85 0.79 -17.07
C TYR A 227 3.96 -0.25 -17.24
#